data_1f6ce440213715942bfc4494af084bda
#
_entry.id   1f6ce440213715942bfc4494af084bda
#
_cell.length_a   1.000
_cell.length_b   1.000
_cell.length_c   1.000
_cell.angle_alpha   90.00
_cell.angle_beta   90.00
_cell.angle_gamma   90.00
#
_symmetry.space_group_name_H-M   'P 1'
#
loop_
_entity.id
_entity.type
_entity.pdbx_description
1 polymer ?
#
loop_
_entity_poly.entity_id
_entity_poly.type
_entity_poly.pdbx_seq_one_letter_code
_entity_poly.pdbx_strand_id
1 'polypeptide(L)'
;MKHLLSLLLAAASFVGCQSDTAFKSVDAQQFAEVIANQDVQLVDARTPEEFSEGHIPGAVNMDVKSADFDAQIATLNPARPVAVYCRSGRRSKLAAERMTNASLQVTELADGILSWKGEVVK
;
A
#
# COMPACT_ATOMS: atom_id res chain seq x y z
N MET A 1 -16.23 -45.01 -5.21
CA MET A 1 -16.14 -44.38 -5.22
C MET A 1 -16.18 -43.25 -5.28
N LYS A 2 -16.29 -43.01 -5.45
CA LYS A 2 -16.37 -42.07 -5.61
C LYS A 2 -16.25 -40.99 -5.18
N HIS A 3 -16.00 -40.70 -4.90
CA HIS A 3 -15.83 -39.74 -4.39
C HIS A 3 -15.18 -38.83 -4.71
N LEU A 4 -14.80 -39.01 -5.00
CA LEU A 4 -14.21 -38.26 -5.11
C LEU A 4 -14.03 -37.34 -5.60
N LEU A 5 -13.97 -37.29 -5.73
CA LEU A 5 -13.71 -36.51 -6.11
C LEU A 5 -13.88 -35.51 -6.36
N SER A 6 -14.00 -35.47 -6.52
CA SER A 6 -14.15 -34.52 -6.81
C SER A 6 -14.01 -33.47 -6.35
N LEU A 7 -13.90 -33.34 -5.98
CA LEU A 7 -13.72 -32.42 -5.45
C LEU A 7 -12.98 -31.62 -5.67
N LEU A 8 -12.59 -31.76 -5.75
CA LEU A 8 -11.81 -31.11 -5.75
C LEU A 8 -11.71 -30.18 -6.46
N LEU A 9 -11.80 -30.27 -6.81
CA LEU A 9 -11.59 -29.52 -7.43
C LEU A 9 -11.93 -28.37 -7.46
N ALA A 10 -12.33 -28.40 -7.49
CA ALA A 10 -12.96 -27.29 -7.38
C ALA A 10 -12.20 -26.31 -6.85
N ALA A 11 -11.86 -26.65 -5.98
CA ALA A 11 -11.18 -25.82 -5.30
C ALA A 11 -10.30 -25.06 -6.09
N ALA A 12 -9.73 -25.65 -6.74
CA ALA A 12 -8.77 -25.02 -7.37
C ALA A 12 -9.20 -23.90 -8.10
N SER A 13 -10.25 -23.98 -8.58
CA SER A 13 -10.55 -23.03 -9.45
C SER A 13 -10.42 -21.66 -9.01
N PHE A 14 -11.00 -21.30 -8.04
CA PHE A 14 -11.06 -19.98 -7.81
C PHE A 14 -9.82 -19.37 -7.48
N VAL A 15 -8.92 -20.14 -7.29
CA VAL A 15 -7.77 -19.62 -6.93
C VAL A 15 -7.28 -18.55 -7.79
N GLY A 16 -7.18 -18.73 -9.00
CA GLY A 16 -6.53 -17.76 -9.79
C GLY A 16 -7.22 -16.47 -9.90
N CYS A 17 -8.40 -16.46 -9.63
CA CYS A 17 -9.09 -15.28 -9.85
C CYS A 17 -8.74 -14.16 -9.05
N GLN A 18 -8.25 -14.36 -7.93
CA GLN A 18 -8.03 -13.28 -7.11
C GLN A 18 -6.81 -12.58 -7.32
N SER A 19 -6.09 -12.88 -8.25
CA SER A 19 -4.81 -12.26 -8.34
C SER A 19 -4.86 -10.88 -8.90
N ASP A 20 -5.97 -10.34 -9.17
CA ASP A 20 -6.00 -9.07 -9.79
C ASP A 20 -5.39 -7.97 -8.99
N THR A 21 -5.62 -7.95 -7.73
CA THR A 21 -5.13 -6.88 -6.92
C THR A 21 -4.19 -7.43 -5.92
N ALA A 22 -3.01 -6.95 -5.93
CA ALA A 22 -2.02 -7.46 -5.03
C ALA A 22 -1.83 -6.54 -3.84
N PHE A 23 -2.54 -5.46 -3.74
CA PHE A 23 -2.51 -4.59 -2.56
C PHE A 23 -3.93 -4.28 -2.13
N LYS A 24 -4.07 -3.79 -0.88
CA LYS A 24 -5.36 -3.39 -0.37
C LYS A 24 -5.52 -1.89 -0.48
N SER A 25 -6.71 -1.45 -0.83
CA SER A 25 -7.05 -0.03 -0.89
C SER A 25 -8.13 0.21 0.14
N VAL A 26 -7.88 1.07 1.11
CA VAL A 26 -8.78 1.26 2.26
C VAL A 26 -9.13 2.73 2.44
N ASP A 27 -10.17 2.99 3.23
CA ASP A 27 -10.56 4.36 3.53
C ASP A 27 -9.70 4.95 4.65
N ALA A 28 -9.95 6.22 4.97
CA ALA A 28 -9.11 6.93 5.94
C ALA A 28 -9.21 6.33 7.34
N GLN A 29 -10.38 5.87 7.73
CA GLN A 29 -10.54 5.29 9.06
C GLN A 29 -9.76 3.98 9.17
N GLN A 30 -9.89 3.13 8.17
CA GLN A 30 -9.14 1.87 8.15
C GLN A 30 -7.65 2.12 8.05
N PHE A 31 -7.26 3.13 7.27
CA PHE A 31 -5.84 3.47 7.13
C PHE A 31 -5.25 3.91 8.47
N ALA A 32 -6.02 4.69 9.25
CA ALA A 32 -5.57 5.10 10.57
C ALA A 32 -5.31 3.89 11.47
N GLU A 33 -6.16 2.87 11.36
CA GLU A 33 -5.97 1.65 12.15
C GLU A 33 -4.74 0.89 11.72
N VAL A 34 -4.50 0.84 10.42
CA VAL A 34 -3.33 0.13 9.89
C VAL A 34 -2.05 0.79 10.38
N ILE A 35 -1.95 2.12 10.27
CA ILE A 35 -0.70 2.79 10.61
C ILE A 35 -0.51 2.98 12.11
N ALA A 36 -1.52 2.65 12.92
CA ALA A 36 -1.34 2.63 14.37
C ALA A 36 -0.41 1.50 14.79
N ASN A 37 -0.23 0.49 13.96
CA ASN A 37 0.70 -0.59 14.23
C ASN A 37 2.10 -0.13 13.92
N GLN A 38 2.98 -0.18 14.90
CA GLN A 38 4.35 0.33 14.77
C GLN A 38 5.21 -0.46 13.80
N ASP A 39 4.79 -1.68 13.44
CA ASP A 39 5.52 -2.45 12.45
C ASP A 39 5.32 -1.93 11.03
N VAL A 40 4.30 -1.12 10.82
CA VAL A 40 3.97 -0.64 9.48
C VAL A 40 4.96 0.45 9.07
N GLN A 41 5.47 0.34 7.86
CA GLN A 41 6.35 1.33 7.27
C GLN A 41 5.50 2.28 6.43
N LEU A 42 5.37 3.53 6.86
CA LEU A 42 4.47 4.49 6.23
C LEU A 42 5.23 5.32 5.19
N VAL A 43 4.71 5.36 3.98
CA VAL A 43 5.34 6.04 2.85
C VAL A 43 4.39 7.07 2.26
N ASP A 44 4.92 8.28 2.04
CA ASP A 44 4.22 9.35 1.33
C ASP A 44 4.79 9.38 -0.09
N ALA A 45 3.96 9.05 -1.08
CA ALA A 45 4.42 8.91 -2.46
C ALA A 45 4.33 10.21 -3.26
N ARG A 46 4.11 11.35 -2.57
CA ARG A 46 4.00 12.66 -3.21
C ARG A 46 5.37 13.28 -3.43
N THR A 47 5.38 14.46 -4.03
CA THR A 47 6.63 15.19 -4.24
C THR A 47 7.21 15.68 -2.92
N PRO A 48 8.51 15.96 -2.86
CA PRO A 48 9.10 16.54 -1.66
C PRO A 48 8.46 17.84 -1.24
N GLU A 49 8.03 18.66 -2.18
CA GLU A 49 7.35 19.91 -1.88
C GLU A 49 6.03 19.68 -1.16
N GLU A 50 5.22 18.77 -1.68
CA GLU A 50 3.96 18.42 -1.02
C GLU A 50 4.21 17.88 0.38
N PHE A 51 5.20 17.02 0.51
CA PHE A 51 5.55 16.42 1.80
C PHE A 51 5.91 17.51 2.81
N SER A 52 6.69 18.50 2.40
CA SER A 52 7.13 19.55 3.32
C SER A 52 6.01 20.47 3.76
N GLU A 53 4.93 20.54 2.98
CA GLU A 53 3.78 21.36 3.33
C GLU A 53 2.90 20.69 4.38
N GLY A 54 3.06 19.41 4.59
CA GLY A 54 2.31 18.69 5.60
C GLY A 54 2.20 17.22 5.23
N HIS A 55 2.44 16.35 6.17
CA HIS A 55 2.38 14.90 5.94
C HIS A 55 1.91 14.19 7.20
N ILE A 56 1.50 12.96 7.05
CA ILE A 56 1.07 12.14 8.19
C ILE A 56 2.29 11.83 9.04
N PRO A 57 2.21 11.98 10.37
CA PRO A 57 3.38 11.76 11.22
C PRO A 57 4.00 10.38 11.00
N GLY A 58 5.30 10.36 10.91
CA GLY A 58 6.04 9.10 10.72
C GLY A 58 6.24 8.70 9.28
N ALA A 59 5.64 9.41 8.34
CA ALA A 59 5.77 9.06 6.93
C ALA A 59 7.15 9.39 6.40
N VAL A 60 7.66 8.52 5.54
CA VAL A 60 8.90 8.75 4.80
C VAL A 60 8.52 9.10 3.38
N ASN A 61 9.10 10.15 2.85
CA ASN A 61 8.77 10.60 1.49
C ASN A 61 9.52 9.77 0.45
N MET A 62 8.78 9.13 -0.43
CA MET A 62 9.33 8.40 -1.57
C MET A 62 8.47 8.75 -2.78
N ASP A 63 8.89 9.75 -3.54
CA ASP A 63 8.13 10.28 -4.66
C ASP A 63 8.05 9.23 -5.78
N VAL A 64 6.84 8.78 -6.10
CA VAL A 64 6.66 7.72 -7.08
C VAL A 64 7.09 8.16 -8.48
N LYS A 65 7.16 9.47 -8.71
CA LYS A 65 7.60 9.98 -10.01
C LYS A 65 9.10 10.17 -10.10
N SER A 66 9.82 9.96 -9.01
CA SER A 66 11.27 10.11 -9.02
C SER A 66 11.91 8.91 -9.72
N ALA A 67 13.00 9.17 -10.43
CA ALA A 67 13.79 8.10 -11.02
C ALA A 67 14.39 7.20 -9.93
N ASP A 68 14.45 7.68 -8.69
CA ASP A 68 15.00 6.92 -7.58
C ASP A 68 13.99 6.06 -6.85
N PHE A 69 12.73 6.07 -7.27
CA PHE A 69 11.67 5.42 -6.49
C PHE A 69 11.95 3.93 -6.26
N ASP A 70 12.37 3.21 -7.29
CA ASP A 70 12.63 1.78 -7.14
C ASP A 70 13.78 1.53 -6.17
N ALA A 71 14.81 2.36 -6.20
CA ALA A 71 15.90 2.23 -5.26
C ALA A 71 15.44 2.56 -3.85
N GLN A 72 14.53 3.51 -3.70
CA GLN A 72 14.02 3.89 -2.38
C GLN A 72 13.18 2.77 -1.79
N ILE A 73 12.28 2.18 -2.56
CA ILE A 73 11.46 1.10 -2.00
C ILE A 73 12.28 -0.14 -1.69
N ALA A 74 13.43 -0.30 -2.31
CA ALA A 74 14.32 -1.40 -2.01
C ALA A 74 14.91 -1.28 -0.60
N THR A 75 14.84 -0.10 0.02
CA THR A 75 15.31 0.07 1.40
C THR A 75 14.29 -0.37 2.43
N LEU A 76 13.05 -0.62 2.02
CA LEU A 76 12.01 -1.05 2.94
C LEU A 76 12.24 -2.51 3.34
N ASN A 77 11.79 -2.84 4.54
CA ASN A 77 11.95 -4.21 5.04
C ASN A 77 10.80 -5.06 4.53
N PRO A 78 11.07 -6.09 3.69
CA PRO A 78 9.98 -6.89 3.14
C PRO A 78 9.28 -7.76 4.17
N ALA A 79 9.83 -7.91 5.37
CA ALA A 79 9.17 -8.65 6.43
C ALA A 79 8.15 -7.81 7.19
N ARG A 80 8.06 -6.51 6.90
CA ARG A 80 7.16 -5.62 7.59
C ARG A 80 6.18 -5.00 6.59
N PRO A 81 4.90 -4.87 6.96
CA PRO A 81 3.92 -4.31 6.03
C PRO A 81 4.18 -2.84 5.73
N VAL A 82 3.75 -2.41 4.57
CA VAL A 82 3.92 -1.05 4.09
C VAL A 82 2.56 -0.41 3.93
N ALA A 83 2.43 0.84 4.32
CA ALA A 83 1.25 1.64 4.04
C ALA A 83 1.69 2.84 3.21
N VAL A 84 0.96 3.16 2.15
CA VAL A 84 1.36 4.23 1.23
C VAL A 84 0.18 5.12 0.91
N TYR A 85 0.44 6.40 0.76
CA TYR A 85 -0.60 7.36 0.37
C TYR A 85 -0.01 8.43 -0.54
N CYS A 86 -0.91 9.14 -1.21
CA CYS A 86 -0.53 10.32 -1.96
C CYS A 86 -1.57 11.41 -1.69
N ARG A 87 -1.81 12.32 -2.61
CA ARG A 87 -2.74 13.40 -2.38
C ARG A 87 -4.18 12.93 -2.51
N SER A 88 -4.54 12.30 -3.63
CA SER A 88 -5.92 11.91 -3.91
C SER A 88 -6.11 10.43 -4.19
N GLY A 89 -5.06 9.64 -4.14
CA GLY A 89 -5.14 8.20 -4.34
C GLY A 89 -4.65 7.70 -5.69
N ARG A 90 -4.30 8.60 -6.61
CA ARG A 90 -3.90 8.17 -7.94
C ARG A 90 -2.46 7.67 -7.97
N ARG A 91 -1.53 8.48 -7.48
CA ARG A 91 -0.12 8.10 -7.46
C ARG A 91 0.15 6.97 -6.50
N SER A 92 -0.61 6.89 -5.39
CA SER A 92 -0.40 5.84 -4.41
C SER A 92 -0.77 4.46 -4.95
N LYS A 93 -1.72 4.38 -5.86
CA LYS A 93 -2.05 3.10 -6.48
C LYS A 93 -0.92 2.62 -7.38
N LEU A 94 -0.31 3.55 -8.11
CA LEU A 94 0.85 3.22 -8.92
C LEU A 94 2.02 2.81 -8.03
N ALA A 95 2.24 3.54 -6.94
CA ALA A 95 3.30 3.21 -6.00
C ALA A 95 3.05 1.82 -5.39
N ALA A 96 1.81 1.55 -4.99
CA ALA A 96 1.46 0.27 -4.38
C ALA A 96 1.69 -0.89 -5.36
N GLU A 97 1.38 -0.69 -6.62
CA GLU A 97 1.61 -1.70 -7.62
C GLU A 97 3.10 -2.01 -7.76
N ARG A 98 3.92 -0.98 -7.81
CA ARG A 98 5.36 -1.18 -7.93
C ARG A 98 5.96 -1.81 -6.68
N MET A 99 5.46 -1.43 -5.51
CA MET A 99 5.88 -2.04 -4.25
C MET A 99 5.51 -3.51 -4.19
N THR A 100 4.30 -3.84 -4.65
CA THR A 100 3.86 -5.23 -4.67
C THR A 100 4.71 -6.05 -5.61
N ASN A 101 5.08 -5.48 -6.75
CA ASN A 101 5.97 -6.18 -7.67
C ASN A 101 7.35 -6.40 -7.07
N ALA A 102 7.71 -5.60 -6.06
CA ALA A 102 8.95 -5.77 -5.33
C ALA A 102 8.77 -6.67 -4.11
N SER A 103 7.67 -7.41 -4.05
CA SER A 103 7.36 -8.39 -3.00
C SER A 103 7.06 -7.77 -1.64
N LEU A 104 6.59 -6.54 -1.62
CA LEU A 104 6.15 -5.90 -0.38
C LEU A 104 4.66 -6.14 -0.19
N GLN A 105 4.23 -6.16 1.08
CA GLN A 105 2.83 -6.29 1.43
C GLN A 105 2.28 -4.91 1.69
N VAL A 106 1.32 -4.46 0.90
CA VAL A 106 0.98 -3.04 0.82
C VAL A 106 -0.49 -2.77 1.07
N THR A 107 -0.77 -1.73 1.86
CA THR A 107 -2.09 -1.14 2.02
C THR A 107 -2.00 0.32 1.58
N GLU A 108 -2.96 0.78 0.82
CA GLU A 108 -2.94 2.10 0.22
C GLU A 108 -4.18 2.88 0.66
N LEU A 109 -4.02 4.19 0.91
CA LEU A 109 -5.14 5.06 1.29
C LEU A 109 -5.88 5.49 0.03
N ALA A 110 -7.09 4.98 -0.15
CA ALA A 110 -7.81 5.07 -1.43
C ALA A 110 -8.00 6.49 -1.92
N ASP A 111 -8.33 7.42 -1.04
CA ASP A 111 -8.63 8.79 -1.42
C ASP A 111 -7.56 9.79 -0.98
N GLY A 112 -6.43 9.30 -0.54
CA GLY A 112 -5.28 10.13 -0.26
C GLY A 112 -5.40 10.99 0.99
N ILE A 113 -4.38 11.82 1.18
CA ILE A 113 -4.33 12.67 2.36
C ILE A 113 -5.48 13.67 2.40
N LEU A 114 -6.12 13.94 1.27
CA LEU A 114 -7.31 14.80 1.24
C LEU A 114 -8.44 14.22 2.10
N SER A 115 -8.48 12.90 2.26
CA SER A 115 -9.51 12.26 3.09
C SER A 115 -9.05 12.05 4.53
N TRP A 116 -7.79 12.33 4.83
CA TRP A 116 -7.20 12.06 6.13
C TRP A 116 -7.72 13.05 7.16
N LYS A 117 -8.12 12.53 8.32
CA LYS A 117 -8.67 13.36 9.38
C LYS A 117 -7.80 13.40 10.62
N GLY A 118 -6.66 12.72 10.58
CA GLY A 118 -5.76 12.69 11.70
C GLY A 118 -4.76 13.81 11.67
N GLU A 119 -3.75 13.69 12.49
CA GLU A 119 -2.71 14.69 12.63
C GLU A 119 -1.87 14.81 11.36
N VAL A 120 -1.42 16.03 11.09
CA VAL A 120 -0.49 16.33 9.99
C VAL A 120 0.62 17.19 10.57
N VAL A 121 1.86 16.87 10.21
CA VAL A 121 3.02 17.61 10.69
C VAL A 121 3.85 18.09 9.52
N LYS A 122 4.79 18.99 9.77
CA LYS A 122 5.66 19.50 8.72
C LYS A 122 7.11 19.10 8.91
#